data_4bcec94e54f14e376453cc214f930e47
#
_entry.id   4bcec94e54f14e376453cc214f930e47
#
_cell.length_a   1.000
_cell.length_b   1.000
_cell.length_c   1.000
_cell.angle_alpha   90.00
_cell.angle_beta   90.00
_cell.angle_gamma   90.00
#
_symmetry.space_group_name_H-M   'P 1'
#
loop_
_entity.id
_entity.type
_entity.pdbx_description
1 polymer ?
#
loop_
_entity_poly.entity_id
_entity_poly.type
_entity_poly.pdbx_seq_one_letter_code
_entity_poly.pdbx_strand_id
1 'polypeptide(L)'
;MAAQVPILVGPMWYINKLFTQPQIESLSAKGFLVRNSGGVVRIEKYDCGAELRKTPESKFQMTEAPCIMMQGQFTALWDAGYQKFLVTHEAKKFPAQRYQLSDLRKFNEELRSALGVPTYYNEALGSTCLFSVYDRVKGRPGDVPDESVGIEEKPGH
;
A
#
# COMPACT_ATOMS: atom_id res chain seq x y z
N MET A 1 -26.02 -12.99 -3.52
CA MET A 1 -25.38 -13.10 -3.30
C MET A 1 -24.69 -12.64 -2.75
N ALA A 2 -24.94 -12.56 -2.27
CA ALA A 2 -24.16 -11.84 -1.81
C ALA A 2 -23.06 -12.42 -1.60
N ALA A 3 -22.49 -12.33 -2.43
CA ALA A 3 -21.32 -12.89 -2.45
C ALA A 3 -20.57 -12.52 -1.29
N GLN A 4 -19.88 -13.40 -0.79
CA GLN A 4 -18.94 -13.13 0.21
C GLN A 4 -17.86 -12.31 -0.39
N VAL A 5 -17.88 -11.07 -0.12
CA VAL A 5 -16.83 -10.18 -0.58
C VAL A 5 -15.77 -10.12 0.49
N PRO A 6 -14.52 -10.37 0.14
CA PRO A 6 -13.45 -10.24 1.13
C PRO A 6 -13.42 -8.85 1.71
N ILE A 7 -13.09 -8.76 2.97
CA ILE A 7 -12.88 -7.44 3.57
C ILE A 7 -11.59 -6.91 3.01
N LEU A 8 -11.69 -5.82 2.27
CA LEU A 8 -10.51 -5.20 1.70
C LEU A 8 -9.83 -4.36 2.76
N VAL A 9 -8.53 -4.57 2.88
CA VAL A 9 -7.73 -3.83 3.83
C VAL A 9 -7.05 -2.72 3.05
N GLY A 10 -7.27 -1.50 3.47
CA GLY A 10 -6.64 -0.38 2.81
C GLY A 10 -6.93 0.90 3.55
N PRO A 11 -6.13 1.91 3.29
CA PRO A 11 -6.32 3.20 3.96
C PRO A 11 -7.52 3.92 3.38
N MET A 12 -8.24 4.58 4.25
CA MET A 12 -9.38 5.39 3.83
C MET A 12 -8.97 6.82 3.48
N TRP A 13 -7.70 7.12 3.62
CA TRP A 13 -7.23 8.49 3.45
C TRP A 13 -7.42 9.02 2.03
N TYR A 14 -7.54 8.14 1.07
CA TYR A 14 -7.65 8.56 -0.32
C TYR A 14 -9.07 8.96 -0.71
N ILE A 15 -10.06 8.65 0.11
CA ILE A 15 -11.45 8.96 -0.21
C ILE A 15 -11.63 10.47 -0.20
N ASN A 16 -12.19 10.98 -1.28
CA ASN A 16 -12.47 12.41 -1.45
C ASN A 16 -11.25 13.31 -1.49
N LYS A 17 -10.06 12.73 -1.61
CA LYS A 17 -8.85 13.51 -1.79
C LYS A 17 -8.59 13.72 -3.26
N LEU A 18 -8.25 14.94 -3.62
CA LEU A 18 -7.87 15.28 -4.99
C LEU A 18 -6.45 15.80 -4.99
N PHE A 19 -5.70 15.42 -5.99
CA PHE A 19 -4.30 15.80 -6.10
C PHE A 19 -4.09 16.58 -7.39
N THR A 20 -3.09 17.45 -7.38
CA THR A 20 -2.81 18.32 -8.53
C THR A 20 -1.79 17.69 -9.42
N GLN A 21 -1.72 18.20 -10.66
CA GLN A 21 -0.71 17.74 -11.61
C GLN A 21 0.71 17.91 -11.07
N PRO A 22 1.09 19.04 -10.46
CA PRO A 22 2.44 19.15 -9.91
C PRO A 22 2.73 18.12 -8.82
N GLN A 23 1.73 17.75 -8.01
CA GLN A 23 1.95 16.72 -7.01
C GLN A 23 2.27 15.39 -7.66
N ILE A 24 1.55 15.06 -8.72
CA ILE A 24 1.79 13.81 -9.44
C ILE A 24 3.16 13.83 -10.10
N GLU A 25 3.52 14.95 -10.72
CA GLU A 25 4.80 15.04 -11.40
C GLU A 25 5.98 14.94 -10.46
N SER A 26 5.79 15.37 -9.22
CA SER A 26 6.86 15.33 -8.25
C SER A 26 7.21 13.91 -7.80
N LEU A 27 6.34 12.96 -8.06
CA LEU A 27 6.54 11.61 -7.56
C LEU A 27 7.75 10.93 -8.17
N SER A 28 8.01 11.20 -9.46
CA SER A 28 9.18 10.61 -10.10
C SER A 28 10.47 11.02 -9.42
N ALA A 29 10.54 12.28 -9.01
CA ALA A 29 11.74 12.77 -8.32
C ALA A 29 11.89 12.14 -6.94
N LYS A 30 10.83 11.57 -6.42
CA LYS A 30 10.85 10.95 -5.09
C LYS A 30 10.99 9.44 -5.15
N GLY A 31 11.34 8.92 -6.32
CA GLY A 31 11.68 7.51 -6.44
C GLY A 31 10.55 6.61 -6.89
N PHE A 32 9.41 7.17 -7.23
CA PHE A 32 8.30 6.37 -7.71
C PHE A 32 8.37 6.22 -9.22
N LEU A 33 7.97 5.06 -9.71
CA LEU A 33 7.77 4.87 -11.14
C LEU A 33 6.36 5.33 -11.45
N VAL A 34 6.25 6.34 -12.31
CA VAL A 34 4.97 6.95 -12.64
C VAL A 34 4.68 6.72 -14.11
N ARG A 35 3.58 6.07 -14.40
CA ARG A 35 3.14 5.82 -15.77
C ARG A 35 1.83 6.51 -16.00
N ASN A 36 1.78 7.36 -17.02
CA ASN A 36 0.57 8.09 -17.34
C ASN A 36 0.07 7.64 -18.69
N SER A 37 -1.19 7.24 -18.76
CA SER A 37 -1.78 6.77 -19.99
C SER A 37 -3.23 7.21 -20.03
N GLY A 38 -3.53 8.21 -20.87
CA GLY A 38 -4.91 8.63 -21.07
C GLY A 38 -5.62 9.11 -19.82
N GLY A 39 -4.93 9.81 -18.96
CA GLY A 39 -5.54 10.31 -17.73
C GLY A 39 -5.51 9.32 -16.58
N VAL A 40 -4.96 8.14 -16.80
CA VAL A 40 -4.80 7.15 -15.76
C VAL A 40 -3.33 7.14 -15.36
N VAL A 41 -3.05 7.33 -14.09
CA VAL A 41 -1.69 7.39 -13.57
C VAL A 41 -1.48 6.20 -12.66
N ARG A 42 -0.50 5.38 -12.98
CA ARG A 42 -0.11 4.26 -12.14
C ARG A 42 1.21 4.60 -11.47
N ILE A 43 1.26 4.42 -10.17
CA ILE A 43 2.42 4.72 -9.36
C ILE A 43 2.90 3.42 -8.75
N GLU A 44 4.19 3.11 -8.92
CA GLU A 44 4.75 1.84 -8.45
C GLU A 44 6.04 2.06 -7.71
N LYS A 45 6.24 1.25 -6.67
CA LYS A 45 7.49 1.17 -5.92
C LYS A 45 7.43 -0.05 -5.02
N TYR A 46 8.54 -0.73 -4.81
CA TYR A 46 8.63 -1.89 -3.90
C TYR A 46 7.66 -3.01 -4.27
N ASP A 47 7.40 -3.20 -5.55
CA ASP A 47 6.40 -4.17 -6.00
C ASP A 47 5.01 -3.87 -5.44
N CYS A 48 4.74 -2.62 -5.16
CA CYS A 48 3.44 -2.13 -4.77
C CYS A 48 3.00 -1.07 -5.75
N GLY A 49 1.71 -0.82 -5.80
CA GLY A 49 1.19 0.15 -6.74
C GLY A 49 -0.08 0.81 -6.26
N ALA A 50 -0.40 1.92 -6.92
CA ALA A 50 -1.64 2.66 -6.73
C ALA A 50 -2.01 3.26 -8.06
N GLU A 51 -3.27 3.63 -8.20
CA GLU A 51 -3.74 4.21 -9.45
C GLU A 51 -4.60 5.43 -9.17
N LEU A 52 -4.41 6.47 -9.98
CA LEU A 52 -5.21 7.66 -9.91
C LEU A 52 -5.81 7.93 -11.29
N ARG A 53 -6.94 8.60 -11.32
CA ARG A 53 -7.57 9.02 -12.56
C ARG A 53 -7.81 10.51 -12.54
N LYS A 54 -7.66 11.12 -13.70
CA LYS A 54 -7.89 12.53 -13.85
C LYS A 54 -9.40 12.80 -13.81
N THR A 55 -9.77 13.82 -13.08
CA THR A 55 -11.17 14.23 -12.97
C THR A 55 -11.47 15.29 -14.04
N PRO A 56 -12.74 15.60 -14.26
CA PRO A 56 -13.09 16.67 -15.22
C PRO A 56 -12.47 18.01 -14.85
N GLU A 57 -12.17 18.23 -13.56
CA GLU A 57 -11.57 19.49 -13.11
C GLU A 57 -10.05 19.48 -13.21
N SER A 58 -9.48 18.50 -13.89
CA SER A 58 -8.03 18.39 -14.07
C SER A 58 -7.29 18.13 -12.78
N LYS A 59 -7.96 17.50 -11.84
CA LYS A 59 -7.31 16.98 -10.64
C LYS A 59 -7.19 15.47 -10.78
N PHE A 60 -6.62 14.83 -9.78
CA PHE A 60 -6.44 13.38 -9.80
C PHE A 60 -7.05 12.80 -8.54
N GLN A 61 -7.81 11.73 -8.73
CA GLN A 61 -8.44 11.02 -7.63
C GLN A 61 -7.93 9.59 -7.63
N MET A 62 -7.61 9.08 -6.44
CA MET A 62 -7.11 7.72 -6.35
C MET A 62 -8.25 6.74 -6.59
N THR A 63 -8.08 5.89 -7.59
CA THR A 63 -9.07 4.88 -7.94
C THR A 63 -8.66 3.50 -7.50
N GLU A 64 -7.35 3.31 -7.23
CA GLU A 64 -6.87 2.06 -6.70
C GLU A 64 -5.95 2.39 -5.55
N ALA A 65 -6.33 2.00 -4.34
CA ALA A 65 -5.53 2.27 -3.15
C ALA A 65 -4.21 1.51 -3.21
N PRO A 66 -3.21 1.95 -2.46
CA PRO A 66 -1.95 1.22 -2.42
C PRO A 66 -2.15 -0.26 -2.15
N CYS A 67 -1.55 -1.07 -2.98
CA CYS A 67 -1.68 -2.52 -2.87
C CYS A 67 -0.40 -3.19 -3.35
N ILE A 68 -0.27 -4.46 -3.00
CA ILE A 68 0.84 -5.28 -3.45
C ILE A 68 0.54 -5.72 -4.88
N MET A 69 1.55 -5.67 -5.74
CA MET A 69 1.41 -6.08 -7.12
C MET A 69 2.04 -7.45 -7.31
N MET A 70 1.37 -8.29 -8.07
CA MET A 70 1.89 -9.59 -8.46
C MET A 70 1.86 -9.67 -9.96
N GLN A 71 3.03 -9.91 -10.56
CA GLN A 71 3.15 -10.03 -12.01
C GLN A 71 2.55 -8.82 -12.73
N GLY A 72 2.80 -7.64 -12.18
CA GLY A 72 2.35 -6.40 -12.79
C GLY A 72 0.87 -6.08 -12.58
N GLN A 73 0.18 -6.85 -11.77
CA GLN A 73 -1.24 -6.64 -11.54
C GLN A 73 -1.52 -6.31 -10.09
N PHE A 74 -2.54 -5.49 -9.88
CA PHE A 74 -2.97 -5.15 -8.53
C PHE A 74 -3.65 -6.34 -7.88
N THR A 75 -3.44 -6.49 -6.58
CA THR A 75 -4.12 -7.50 -5.80
C THR A 75 -4.91 -6.83 -4.69
N ALA A 76 -5.86 -7.56 -4.14
CA ALA A 76 -6.58 -7.11 -2.96
C ALA A 76 -6.00 -7.83 -1.75
N LEU A 77 -5.92 -7.12 -0.65
CA LEU A 77 -5.43 -7.71 0.59
C LEU A 77 -6.62 -8.14 1.43
N TRP A 78 -6.68 -9.41 1.73
CA TRP A 78 -7.77 -9.99 2.51
C TRP A 78 -7.23 -10.36 3.89
N ASP A 79 -7.85 -9.82 4.91
CA ASP A 79 -7.47 -10.09 6.29
C ASP A 79 -8.30 -11.26 6.82
N ALA A 80 -7.65 -12.38 7.03
CA ALA A 80 -8.30 -13.57 7.54
C ALA A 80 -7.94 -13.82 9.00
N GLY A 81 -7.63 -12.75 9.74
CA GLY A 81 -7.30 -12.87 11.14
C GLY A 81 -5.82 -13.07 11.37
N TYR A 82 -5.42 -14.29 11.58
CA TYR A 82 -4.01 -14.56 11.82
C TYR A 82 -3.16 -14.35 10.59
N GLN A 83 -3.77 -14.50 9.43
CA GLN A 83 -3.02 -14.47 8.20
C GLN A 83 -3.74 -13.61 7.20
N LYS A 84 -2.96 -12.92 6.37
CA LYS A 84 -3.50 -12.11 5.29
C LYS A 84 -3.18 -12.78 3.97
N PHE A 85 -4.06 -12.58 3.01
CA PHE A 85 -3.91 -13.18 1.70
C PHE A 85 -3.96 -12.10 0.63
N LEU A 86 -3.21 -12.33 -0.43
CA LEU A 86 -3.31 -11.51 -1.63
C LEU A 86 -4.26 -12.22 -2.59
N VAL A 87 -5.26 -11.49 -3.05
CA VAL A 87 -6.27 -12.05 -3.93
C VAL A 87 -6.13 -11.40 -5.29
N THR A 88 -5.92 -12.22 -6.31
CA THR A 88 -5.73 -11.73 -7.66
C THR A 88 -7.08 -11.52 -8.33
N HIS A 89 -7.04 -10.96 -9.55
CA HIS A 89 -8.26 -10.78 -10.34
C HIS A 89 -8.95 -12.10 -10.65
N GLU A 90 -8.17 -13.17 -10.76
CA GLU A 90 -8.74 -14.48 -11.01
C GLU A 90 -9.22 -15.14 -9.72
N ALA A 91 -9.25 -14.40 -8.64
CA ALA A 91 -9.70 -14.89 -7.35
C ALA A 91 -8.77 -15.94 -6.74
N LYS A 92 -7.53 -15.98 -7.19
CA LYS A 92 -6.55 -16.85 -6.57
C LYS A 92 -6.00 -16.18 -5.32
N LYS A 93 -5.80 -16.98 -4.29
CA LYS A 93 -5.31 -16.50 -3.01
C LYS A 93 -3.90 -16.96 -2.78
N PHE A 94 -3.06 -16.03 -2.35
CA PHE A 94 -1.69 -16.33 -1.99
C PHE A 94 -1.43 -15.75 -0.61
N PRO A 95 -0.79 -16.51 0.29
CA PRO A 95 -0.47 -15.94 1.61
C PRO A 95 0.42 -14.71 1.45
N ALA A 96 0.06 -13.64 2.12
CA ALA A 96 0.88 -12.46 2.13
C ALA A 96 2.06 -12.70 3.05
N GLN A 97 3.26 -12.44 2.54
CA GLN A 97 4.47 -12.64 3.31
C GLN A 97 4.81 -11.38 4.08
N ARG A 98 5.59 -11.56 5.13
CA ARG A 98 5.93 -10.45 6.01
C ARG A 98 6.60 -9.31 5.25
N TYR A 99 7.54 -9.64 4.37
CA TYR A 99 8.23 -8.58 3.65
C TYR A 99 7.28 -7.83 2.72
N GLN A 100 6.27 -8.50 2.20
CA GLN A 100 5.30 -7.85 1.32
C GLN A 100 4.48 -6.83 2.10
N LEU A 101 4.06 -7.18 3.31
CA LEU A 101 3.31 -6.26 4.14
C LEU A 101 4.18 -5.08 4.59
N SER A 102 5.43 -5.36 4.88
CA SER A 102 6.37 -4.30 5.23
C SER A 102 6.59 -3.35 4.06
N ASP A 103 6.74 -3.89 2.86
CA ASP A 103 6.92 -3.06 1.67
C ASP A 103 5.67 -2.23 1.39
N LEU A 104 4.51 -2.82 1.58
CA LEU A 104 3.26 -2.10 1.36
C LEU A 104 3.12 -0.94 2.35
N ARG A 105 3.50 -1.15 3.60
CA ARG A 105 3.48 -0.08 4.58
C ARG A 105 4.43 1.04 4.18
N LYS A 106 5.64 0.68 3.76
CA LYS A 106 6.60 1.69 3.30
C LYS A 106 6.05 2.47 2.11
N PHE A 107 5.52 1.75 1.13
CA PHE A 107 4.98 2.38 -0.05
C PHE A 107 3.86 3.34 0.32
N ASN A 108 2.95 2.90 1.16
CA ASN A 108 1.82 3.72 1.58
C ASN A 108 2.30 4.97 2.31
N GLU A 109 3.25 4.83 3.23
CA GLU A 109 3.72 5.98 3.99
C GLU A 109 4.51 6.96 3.13
N GLU A 110 5.34 6.43 2.25
CA GLU A 110 6.12 7.30 1.37
C GLU A 110 5.21 8.01 0.38
N LEU A 111 4.20 7.33 -0.13
CA LEU A 111 3.27 7.95 -1.05
C LEU A 111 2.46 9.04 -0.36
N ARG A 112 1.99 8.78 0.85
CA ARG A 112 1.25 9.80 1.60
C ARG A 112 2.12 11.01 1.85
N SER A 113 3.34 10.79 2.26
CA SER A 113 4.26 11.89 2.49
C SER A 113 4.52 12.67 1.22
N ALA A 114 4.73 11.96 0.12
CA ALA A 114 5.01 12.60 -1.17
C ALA A 114 3.83 13.41 -1.67
N LEU A 115 2.62 12.98 -1.36
CA LEU A 115 1.42 13.68 -1.78
C LEU A 115 0.95 14.72 -0.75
N GLY A 116 1.69 14.87 0.34
CA GLY A 116 1.34 15.86 1.34
C GLY A 116 0.17 15.46 2.22
N VAL A 117 -0.11 14.18 2.35
CA VAL A 117 -1.20 13.69 3.18
C VAL A 117 -0.65 13.37 4.57
N PRO A 118 -1.24 13.91 5.63
CA PRO A 118 -0.71 13.64 6.97
C PRO A 118 -0.78 12.16 7.34
N THR A 119 0.20 11.72 8.08
CA THR A 119 0.23 10.37 8.62
C THR A 119 0.14 10.49 10.14
N TYR A 120 -0.84 9.83 10.72
CA TYR A 120 -1.03 9.88 12.16
C TYR A 120 -0.56 8.56 12.76
N TYR A 121 0.36 8.65 13.68
CA TYR A 121 0.89 7.47 14.33
C TYR A 121 0.05 7.20 15.59
N ASN A 122 -0.36 5.95 15.74
CA ASN A 122 -1.05 5.54 16.95
C ASN A 122 -0.10 4.68 17.77
N GLU A 123 0.43 5.27 18.82
CA GLU A 123 1.44 4.63 19.63
C GLU A 123 0.91 3.37 20.31
N ALA A 124 -0.34 3.38 20.69
CA ALA A 124 -0.94 2.22 21.36
C ALA A 124 -0.98 1.00 20.46
N LEU A 125 -1.17 1.22 19.16
CA LEU A 125 -1.20 0.13 18.20
C LEU A 125 0.14 -0.12 17.57
N GLY A 126 1.07 0.81 17.68
CA GLY A 126 2.36 0.70 17.04
C GLY A 126 2.28 0.80 15.54
N SER A 127 1.16 1.26 15.00
CA SER A 127 0.95 1.26 13.57
C SER A 127 -0.15 2.24 13.22
N THR A 128 -0.09 2.77 12.02
CA THR A 128 -1.10 3.69 11.51
C THR A 128 -2.11 3.01 10.60
N CYS A 129 -1.91 1.75 10.29
CA CYS A 129 -2.82 1.05 9.38
C CYS A 129 -2.74 -0.44 9.59
N LEU A 130 -3.67 -1.15 8.96
CA LEU A 130 -3.76 -2.60 9.11
C LEU A 130 -2.61 -3.33 8.44
N PHE A 131 -1.92 -2.69 7.51
CA PHE A 131 -0.78 -3.31 6.87
C PHE A 131 0.32 -3.60 7.85
N SER A 132 0.35 -2.87 8.95
CA SER A 132 1.48 -2.88 9.87
C SER A 132 1.24 -3.77 11.07
N VAL A 133 0.43 -4.79 10.91
CA VAL A 133 0.20 -5.74 11.98
C VAL A 133 1.52 -6.30 12.47
N TYR A 134 2.39 -6.62 11.55
CA TYR A 134 3.72 -7.09 11.83
C TYR A 134 4.52 -6.07 12.66
N ASP A 135 4.36 -4.80 12.33
CA ASP A 135 5.06 -3.77 13.09
C ASP A 135 4.54 -3.63 14.51
N ARG A 136 3.28 -3.94 14.71
CA ARG A 136 2.74 -3.89 16.07
C ARG A 136 3.33 -4.99 16.94
N VAL A 137 3.68 -6.09 16.33
CA VAL A 137 4.30 -7.19 17.06
C VAL A 137 5.77 -6.88 17.30
N LYS A 138 6.42 -6.43 16.26
CA LYS A 138 7.80 -6.04 16.34
C LYS A 138 7.89 -4.74 17.11
N GLY A 139 8.83 -4.60 17.95
CA GLY A 139 9.00 -3.39 18.72
C GLY A 139 8.32 -3.40 20.07
N ARG A 140 7.62 -4.48 20.42
CA ARG A 140 7.10 -4.58 21.76
C ARG A 140 8.26 -4.91 22.71
N PRO A 141 8.14 -4.49 23.96
CA PRO A 141 9.19 -4.82 24.92
C PRO A 141 9.42 -6.32 24.95
N GLY A 142 10.64 -6.72 24.84
CA GLY A 142 11.00 -8.11 24.83
C GLY A 142 11.08 -8.74 23.45
N ASP A 143 10.67 -8.01 22.42
CA ASP A 143 10.83 -8.52 21.08
C ASP A 143 12.29 -8.54 20.68
N VAL A 144 12.64 -9.53 19.89
CA VAL A 144 13.99 -9.60 19.36
C VAL A 144 14.18 -8.46 18.38
N PRO A 145 15.33 -7.81 18.41
CA PRO A 145 15.61 -6.78 17.42
C PRO A 145 15.40 -7.32 16.02
N ASP A 146 14.85 -6.46 15.19
CA ASP A 146 14.40 -6.92 13.96
C ASP A 146 15.33 -6.76 12.82
N GLU A 147 16.54 -6.37 13.04
CA GLU A 147 17.48 -6.22 11.97
C GLU A 147 17.63 -7.51 11.18
N SER A 148 17.78 -8.59 11.92
CA SER A 148 17.94 -9.87 11.23
C SER A 148 16.68 -10.28 10.54
N VAL A 149 15.56 -10.02 11.15
CA VAL A 149 14.28 -10.39 10.59
C VAL A 149 14.02 -9.63 9.31
N GLY A 150 14.26 -8.33 9.37
CA GLY A 150 14.02 -7.51 8.20
C GLY A 150 14.86 -7.91 7.02
N ILE A 151 16.09 -8.30 7.27
CA ILE A 151 16.98 -8.70 6.19
C ILE A 151 16.48 -9.97 5.54
N GLU A 152 16.05 -10.90 6.35
CA GLU A 152 15.62 -12.19 5.83
C GLU A 152 14.32 -12.12 5.09
N GLU A 153 13.52 -11.14 5.44
CA GLU A 153 12.19 -11.07 4.89
C GLU A 153 12.12 -10.41 3.54
N LYS A 154 13.21 -9.90 3.07
CA LYS A 154 13.16 -9.13 1.85
C LYS A 154 14.23 -9.59 0.89
N PRO A 155 14.05 -10.76 0.35
CA PRO A 155 15.05 -11.30 -0.58
C PRO A 155 15.11 -10.42 -1.81
N GLY A 156 16.30 -10.18 -2.28
CA GLY A 156 16.48 -9.43 -3.49
C GLY A 156 16.34 -7.94 -3.34
N HIS A 157 16.35 -7.45 -2.15
CA HIS A 157 16.26 -6.01 -1.95
C HIS A 157 17.57 -5.42 -1.54
#